data_7e97ada3754061be7706c531fe3465f7
#
_entry.id   7e97ada3754061be7706c531fe3465f7
#
_cell.length_a   1.000
_cell.length_b   1.000
_cell.length_c   1.000
_cell.angle_alpha   90.00
_cell.angle_beta   90.00
_cell.angle_gamma   90.00
#
_symmetry.space_group_name_H-M   'P 1'
#
loop_
_entity.id
_entity.type
_entity.pdbx_description
1 polymer ?
#
loop_
_entity_poly.entity_id
_entity_poly.type
_entity_poly.pdbx_seq_one_letter_code
_entity_poly.pdbx_strand_id
1 'polypeptide(L)'
;ISGPTAPMTAVSMVIIGTLIAANDGSVEKALPIILAVFILAGLMQVALGFLKLGKYIRYIPYPVVSGFMTAIGLIILITQLLPVLGYYAKEDIAYVDTFKPQAEAIILSNILEEEAGEGLLVLDDFSETVSRGSAISQAQILEESQTLAAKSASGVLGAIRVLPSALQNISWIEFLLALGTIIIIYGFKRITTAVPSTLVALVVMTGVAILFVPSYRPITAIPQGFPVPKWEIFTELRLAKLVPYVFTALTLALLGAIDSLLTSVVADNMTKTRHKP
;
A
#
# COMPACT_ATOMS: atom_id res chain seq x y z
N ILE A 1 7.73 -14.81 -14.31
CA ILE A 1 8.20 -13.64 -13.56
C ILE A 1 7.00 -13.15 -12.75
N SER A 2 7.09 -13.26 -11.44
CA SER A 2 6.06 -12.80 -10.51
C SER A 2 6.72 -11.89 -9.49
N GLY A 3 6.08 -10.79 -9.16
CA GLY A 3 6.60 -9.81 -8.20
C GLY A 3 5.50 -8.87 -7.72
N PRO A 4 5.78 -8.06 -6.70
CA PRO A 4 4.83 -7.04 -6.25
C PRO A 4 4.59 -6.03 -7.37
N THR A 5 3.33 -5.83 -7.71
CA THR A 5 2.94 -4.88 -8.74
C THR A 5 2.08 -3.78 -8.17
N ALA A 6 2.20 -2.57 -8.69
CA ALA A 6 1.44 -1.42 -8.21
C ALA A 6 -0.08 -1.63 -8.26
N PRO A 7 -0.67 -2.24 -9.32
CA PRO A 7 -2.11 -2.52 -9.35
C PRO A 7 -2.55 -3.48 -8.26
N MET A 8 -1.80 -4.57 -8.04
CA MET A 8 -2.09 -5.53 -6.97
C MET A 8 -2.02 -4.87 -5.58
N THR A 9 -1.01 -4.05 -5.35
CA THR A 9 -0.85 -3.33 -4.09
C THR A 9 -2.03 -2.39 -3.85
N ALA A 10 -2.44 -1.61 -4.86
CA ALA A 10 -3.56 -0.68 -4.74
C ALA A 10 -4.88 -1.40 -4.41
N VAL A 11 -5.20 -2.49 -5.13
CA VAL A 11 -6.41 -3.28 -4.86
C VAL A 11 -6.34 -3.98 -3.52
N SER A 12 -5.17 -4.52 -3.16
CA SER A 12 -4.96 -5.15 -1.85
C SER A 12 -5.19 -4.17 -0.70
N MET A 13 -4.71 -2.93 -0.81
CA MET A 13 -4.95 -1.90 0.21
C MET A 13 -6.44 -1.57 0.38
N VAL A 14 -7.19 -1.48 -0.71
CA VAL A 14 -8.65 -1.26 -0.65
C VAL A 14 -9.34 -2.43 0.05
N ILE A 15 -8.98 -3.67 -0.30
CA ILE A 15 -9.55 -4.87 0.31
C ILE A 15 -9.21 -4.95 1.80
N ILE A 16 -7.96 -4.69 2.18
CA ILE A 16 -7.54 -4.65 3.58
C ILE A 16 -8.34 -3.60 4.34
N GLY A 17 -8.46 -2.39 3.80
CA GLY A 17 -9.23 -1.32 4.42
C GLY A 17 -10.72 -1.67 4.60
N THR A 18 -11.36 -2.30 3.60
CA THR A 18 -12.75 -2.75 3.71
C THR A 18 -12.94 -3.88 4.71
N LEU A 19 -11.97 -4.80 4.79
CA LEU A 19 -12.01 -5.89 5.78
C LEU A 19 -11.81 -5.39 7.20
N ILE A 20 -10.93 -4.43 7.42
CA ILE A 20 -10.76 -3.78 8.72
C ILE A 20 -12.05 -3.05 9.10
N ALA A 21 -12.63 -2.26 8.21
CA ALA A 21 -13.89 -1.56 8.45
C ALA A 21 -15.05 -2.53 8.76
N ALA A 22 -15.11 -3.68 8.09
CA ALA A 22 -16.14 -4.71 8.33
C ALA A 22 -15.94 -5.48 9.65
N ASN A 23 -14.81 -5.28 10.34
CA ASN A 23 -14.49 -5.90 11.63
C ASN A 23 -14.23 -4.82 12.70
N ASP A 24 -15.15 -3.87 12.81
CA ASP A 24 -15.18 -2.81 13.83
C ASP A 24 -13.91 -1.94 13.87
N GLY A 25 -13.25 -1.76 12.72
CA GLY A 25 -11.98 -1.02 12.65
C GLY A 25 -10.78 -1.76 13.27
N SER A 26 -10.98 -2.93 13.88
CA SER A 26 -9.94 -3.68 14.56
C SER A 26 -9.08 -4.47 13.58
N VAL A 27 -7.79 -4.13 13.52
CA VAL A 27 -6.80 -4.86 12.71
C VAL A 27 -6.63 -6.29 13.22
N GLU A 28 -6.66 -6.52 14.52
CA GLU A 28 -6.48 -7.84 15.14
C GLU A 28 -7.60 -8.80 14.75
N LYS A 29 -8.86 -8.34 14.78
CA LYS A 29 -10.03 -9.14 14.37
C LYS A 29 -10.06 -9.39 12.86
N ALA A 30 -9.61 -8.40 12.06
CA ALA A 30 -9.61 -8.49 10.61
C ALA A 30 -8.44 -9.32 10.06
N LEU A 31 -7.28 -9.36 10.73
CA LEU A 31 -6.06 -9.99 10.25
C LEU A 31 -6.23 -11.45 9.82
N PRO A 32 -6.89 -12.34 10.59
CA PRO A 32 -7.11 -13.72 10.18
C PRO A 32 -7.92 -13.82 8.88
N ILE A 33 -8.94 -12.98 8.72
CA ILE A 33 -9.79 -12.95 7.53
C ILE A 33 -9.02 -12.41 6.34
N ILE A 34 -8.24 -11.35 6.52
CA ILE A 34 -7.38 -10.77 5.48
C ILE A 34 -6.42 -11.84 4.96
N LEU A 35 -5.67 -12.50 5.85
CA LEU A 35 -4.73 -13.55 5.46
C LEU A 35 -5.42 -14.70 4.73
N ALA A 36 -6.58 -15.14 5.21
CA ALA A 36 -7.33 -16.20 4.58
C ALA A 36 -7.86 -15.82 3.19
N VAL A 37 -8.31 -14.59 2.98
CA VAL A 37 -8.73 -14.10 1.66
C VAL A 37 -7.55 -14.09 0.68
N PHE A 38 -6.36 -13.65 1.12
CA PHE A 38 -5.17 -13.66 0.27
C PHE A 38 -4.69 -15.09 -0.04
N ILE A 39 -4.74 -16.01 0.93
CA ILE A 39 -4.42 -17.43 0.71
C ILE A 39 -5.43 -18.04 -0.27
N LEU A 40 -6.71 -17.78 -0.08
CA LEU A 40 -7.75 -18.26 -0.98
C LEU A 40 -7.55 -17.73 -2.40
N ALA A 41 -7.20 -16.44 -2.55
CA ALA A 41 -6.86 -15.87 -3.85
C ALA A 41 -5.65 -16.55 -4.49
N GLY A 42 -4.61 -16.85 -3.73
CA GLY A 42 -3.46 -17.63 -4.20
C GLY A 42 -3.82 -19.04 -4.65
N LEU A 43 -4.64 -19.76 -3.87
CA LEU A 43 -5.13 -21.08 -4.24
C LEU A 43 -5.99 -21.04 -5.52
N MET A 44 -6.86 -20.05 -5.64
CA MET A 44 -7.65 -19.85 -6.87
C MET A 44 -6.74 -19.55 -8.07
N GLN A 45 -5.69 -18.74 -7.88
CA GLN A 45 -4.73 -18.46 -8.95
C GLN A 45 -3.99 -19.71 -9.40
N VAL A 46 -3.59 -20.58 -8.48
CA VAL A 46 -3.02 -21.91 -8.78
C VAL A 46 -4.03 -22.77 -9.53
N ALA A 47 -5.29 -22.81 -9.12
CA ALA A 47 -6.34 -23.54 -9.81
C ALA A 47 -6.56 -23.03 -11.25
N LEU A 48 -6.56 -21.71 -11.47
CA LEU A 48 -6.61 -21.09 -12.80
C LEU A 48 -5.44 -21.56 -13.69
N GLY A 49 -4.24 -21.69 -13.10
CA GLY A 49 -3.06 -22.25 -13.77
C GLY A 49 -3.25 -23.71 -14.19
N PHE A 50 -3.76 -24.58 -13.29
CA PHE A 50 -4.06 -25.97 -13.60
C PHE A 50 -5.12 -26.13 -14.71
N LEU A 51 -6.11 -25.26 -14.71
CA LEU A 51 -7.14 -25.20 -15.75
C LEU A 51 -6.60 -24.66 -17.08
N LYS A 52 -5.31 -24.25 -17.11
CA LYS A 52 -4.64 -23.70 -18.30
C LYS A 52 -5.38 -22.49 -18.89
N LEU A 53 -6.02 -21.69 -18.03
CA LEU A 53 -6.77 -20.51 -18.47
C LEU A 53 -5.84 -19.41 -18.99
N GLY A 54 -4.56 -19.45 -18.66
CA GLY A 54 -3.54 -18.55 -19.21
C GLY A 54 -3.46 -18.52 -20.73
N LYS A 55 -3.83 -19.63 -21.40
CA LYS A 55 -3.87 -19.68 -22.87
C LYS A 55 -4.86 -18.67 -23.49
N TYR A 56 -5.90 -18.26 -22.73
CA TYR A 56 -6.91 -17.32 -23.23
C TYR A 56 -6.42 -15.87 -23.23
N ILE A 57 -5.34 -15.54 -22.52
CA ILE A 57 -4.74 -14.19 -22.54
C ILE A 57 -4.26 -13.80 -23.94
N ARG A 58 -3.96 -14.78 -24.75
CA ARG A 58 -3.58 -14.63 -26.17
C ARG A 58 -4.66 -13.91 -27.00
N TYR A 59 -5.91 -13.93 -26.53
CA TYR A 59 -7.04 -13.25 -27.18
C TYR A 59 -7.18 -11.79 -26.75
N ILE A 60 -6.40 -11.33 -25.77
CA ILE A 60 -6.42 -9.93 -25.36
C ILE A 60 -5.70 -9.10 -26.44
N PRO A 61 -6.39 -8.16 -27.09
CA PRO A 61 -5.78 -7.32 -28.11
C PRO A 61 -4.63 -6.48 -27.56
N TYR A 62 -3.56 -6.32 -28.32
CA TYR A 62 -2.40 -5.50 -27.92
C TYR A 62 -2.76 -4.09 -27.43
N PRO A 63 -3.74 -3.36 -28.00
CA PRO A 63 -4.13 -2.04 -27.49
C PRO A 63 -4.60 -2.07 -26.02
N VAL A 64 -5.26 -3.16 -25.60
CA VAL A 64 -5.70 -3.31 -24.18
C VAL A 64 -4.50 -3.47 -23.27
N VAL A 65 -3.52 -4.31 -23.66
CA VAL A 65 -2.28 -4.50 -22.91
C VAL A 65 -1.51 -3.17 -22.81
N SER A 66 -1.35 -2.48 -23.94
CA SER A 66 -0.65 -1.19 -23.99
C SER A 66 -1.35 -0.13 -23.14
N GLY A 67 -2.69 -0.03 -23.21
CA GLY A 67 -3.48 0.88 -22.40
C GLY A 67 -3.33 0.60 -20.90
N PHE A 68 -3.38 -0.67 -20.51
CA PHE A 68 -3.19 -1.09 -19.13
C PHE A 68 -1.79 -0.71 -18.60
N MET A 69 -0.73 -1.00 -19.35
CA MET A 69 0.64 -0.63 -18.97
C MET A 69 0.84 0.87 -18.87
N THR A 70 0.25 1.63 -19.80
CA THR A 70 0.31 3.10 -19.77
C THR A 70 -0.42 3.65 -18.55
N ALA A 71 -1.59 3.11 -18.23
CA ALA A 71 -2.36 3.53 -17.04
C ALA A 71 -1.58 3.26 -15.75
N ILE A 72 -0.95 2.08 -15.62
CA ILE A 72 -0.08 1.76 -14.49
C ILE A 72 1.08 2.75 -14.40
N GLY A 73 1.77 3.00 -15.52
CA GLY A 73 2.87 3.96 -15.57
C GLY A 73 2.44 5.35 -15.11
N LEU A 74 1.27 5.80 -15.52
CA LEU A 74 0.71 7.09 -15.12
C LEU A 74 0.34 7.13 -13.64
N ILE A 75 -0.27 6.07 -13.11
CA ILE A 75 -0.58 5.93 -11.68
C ILE A 75 0.70 6.02 -10.85
N ILE A 76 1.73 5.26 -11.23
CA ILE A 76 3.03 5.29 -10.54
C ILE A 76 3.63 6.70 -10.61
N LEU A 77 3.63 7.31 -11.78
CA LEU A 77 4.19 8.67 -11.96
C LEU A 77 3.49 9.67 -11.02
N ILE A 78 2.16 9.69 -10.99
CA ILE A 78 1.39 10.61 -10.15
C ILE A 78 1.62 10.35 -8.67
N THR A 79 1.58 9.08 -8.24
CA THR A 79 1.76 8.74 -6.82
C THR A 79 3.18 8.95 -6.32
N GLN A 80 4.18 8.89 -7.20
CA GLN A 80 5.58 9.13 -6.85
C GLN A 80 5.98 10.61 -6.93
N LEU A 81 5.13 11.50 -7.44
CA LEU A 81 5.44 12.93 -7.46
C LEU A 81 5.67 13.51 -6.06
N LEU A 82 4.84 13.14 -5.09
CA LEU A 82 4.97 13.63 -3.71
C LEU A 82 6.31 13.21 -3.08
N PRO A 83 6.70 11.92 -3.08
CA PRO A 83 8.02 11.51 -2.61
C PRO A 83 9.20 12.15 -3.36
N VAL A 84 9.08 12.36 -4.68
CA VAL A 84 10.12 13.05 -5.48
C VAL A 84 10.31 14.48 -5.03
N LEU A 85 9.22 15.17 -4.66
CA LEU A 85 9.27 16.52 -4.11
C LEU A 85 9.69 16.55 -2.63
N GLY A 86 9.84 15.38 -2.00
CA GLY A 86 10.15 15.24 -0.58
C GLY A 86 9.01 15.72 0.31
N TYR A 87 7.77 15.61 -0.17
CA TYR A 87 6.59 16.03 0.57
C TYR A 87 5.87 14.84 1.19
N TYR A 88 5.67 14.91 2.50
CA TYR A 88 4.96 13.91 3.29
C TYR A 88 3.78 14.56 4.00
N ALA A 89 2.56 14.25 3.59
CA ALA A 89 1.34 14.86 4.10
C ALA A 89 1.17 14.72 5.63
N LYS A 90 1.70 13.66 6.23
CA LYS A 90 1.71 13.44 7.69
C LYS A 90 2.59 14.42 8.48
N GLU A 91 3.47 15.15 7.80
CA GLU A 91 4.43 16.08 8.41
C GLU A 91 4.10 17.53 8.10
N ASP A 92 3.19 17.78 7.19
CA ASP A 92 2.66 19.11 6.91
C ASP A 92 1.66 19.49 8.01
N ILE A 93 2.12 20.28 8.97
CA ILE A 93 1.34 20.69 10.15
C ILE A 93 0.02 21.34 9.73
N ALA A 94 0.06 22.22 8.73
CA ALA A 94 -1.14 22.91 8.26
C ALA A 94 -2.16 21.95 7.66
N TYR A 95 -1.69 20.93 6.96
CA TYR A 95 -2.54 19.89 6.39
C TYR A 95 -3.07 18.93 7.45
N VAL A 96 -2.22 18.50 8.38
CA VAL A 96 -2.59 17.63 9.52
C VAL A 96 -3.63 18.28 10.41
N ASP A 97 -3.50 19.58 10.68
CA ASP A 97 -4.45 20.35 11.52
C ASP A 97 -5.87 20.33 10.96
N THR A 98 -6.05 20.19 9.64
CA THR A 98 -7.38 20.09 9.04
C THR A 98 -8.12 18.80 9.42
N PHE A 99 -7.40 17.78 9.87
CA PHE A 99 -7.95 16.48 10.27
C PHE A 99 -8.18 16.33 11.78
N LYS A 100 -7.73 17.27 12.62
CA LYS A 100 -7.91 17.22 14.08
C LYS A 100 -9.37 16.98 14.51
N PRO A 101 -10.36 17.71 14.00
CA PRO A 101 -11.76 17.49 14.40
C PRO A 101 -12.26 16.08 14.03
N GLN A 102 -11.79 15.55 12.91
CA GLN A 102 -12.16 14.20 12.47
C GLN A 102 -11.45 13.13 13.30
N ALA A 103 -10.20 13.35 13.67
CA ALA A 103 -9.43 12.45 14.54
C ALA A 103 -10.05 12.36 15.93
N GLU A 104 -10.45 13.49 16.53
CA GLU A 104 -11.15 13.54 17.81
C GLU A 104 -12.47 12.75 17.74
N ALA A 105 -13.26 12.92 16.68
CA ALA A 105 -14.51 12.21 16.50
C ALA A 105 -14.29 10.69 16.37
N ILE A 106 -13.25 10.25 15.65
CA ILE A 106 -12.93 8.82 15.49
C ILE A 106 -12.45 8.22 16.82
N ILE A 107 -11.56 8.90 17.54
CA ILE A 107 -11.07 8.41 18.83
C ILE A 107 -12.25 8.28 19.81
N LEU A 108 -13.12 9.28 19.86
CA LEU A 108 -14.31 9.25 20.73
C LEU A 108 -15.27 8.12 20.32
N SER A 109 -15.52 7.92 19.01
CA SER A 109 -16.37 6.82 18.55
C SER A 109 -15.78 5.45 18.90
N ASN A 110 -14.48 5.26 18.79
CA ASN A 110 -13.81 4.01 19.14
C ASN A 110 -13.93 3.71 20.65
N ILE A 111 -13.76 4.72 21.50
CA ILE A 111 -13.95 4.56 22.96
C ILE A 111 -15.42 4.14 23.26
N LEU A 112 -16.38 4.79 22.61
CA LEU A 112 -17.80 4.47 22.80
C LEU A 112 -18.17 3.08 22.28
N GLU A 113 -17.55 2.61 21.17
CA GLU A 113 -17.78 1.28 20.61
C GLU A 113 -17.15 0.18 21.48
N GLU A 114 -15.97 0.40 22.05
CA GLU A 114 -15.35 -0.53 22.98
C GLU A 114 -16.24 -0.73 24.22
N GLU A 115 -16.73 0.33 24.80
CA GLU A 115 -17.62 0.26 25.99
C GLU A 115 -19.00 -0.34 25.67
N ALA A 116 -19.58 -0.02 24.50
CA ALA A 116 -20.82 -0.63 24.05
C ALA A 116 -20.69 -2.14 23.76
N GLY A 117 -19.52 -2.58 23.29
CA GLY A 117 -19.21 -4.00 23.01
C GLY A 117 -19.08 -4.84 24.27
N GLU A 118 -18.72 -4.26 25.41
CA GLU A 118 -18.63 -4.93 26.70
C GLU A 118 -19.98 -5.01 27.44
N GLY A 119 -21.06 -4.50 26.87
CA GLY A 119 -22.42 -4.56 27.45
C GLY A 119 -22.63 -3.64 28.65
N LEU A 120 -21.72 -2.70 28.86
CA LEU A 120 -21.62 -1.82 30.04
C LEU A 120 -22.20 -0.42 29.81
N LEU A 121 -23.36 -0.30 29.19
CA LEU A 121 -24.16 0.93 29.30
C LEU A 121 -24.89 1.00 30.64
N VAL A 122 -24.17 0.85 31.75
CA VAL A 122 -24.71 1.06 33.10
C VAL A 122 -24.28 2.49 33.50
N LEU A 123 -25.22 3.23 34.11
CA LEU A 123 -25.04 4.64 34.52
C LEU A 123 -23.84 4.89 35.44
N ASP A 124 -23.31 3.86 36.09
CA ASP A 124 -22.14 3.94 36.96
C ASP A 124 -20.81 4.12 36.17
N ASP A 125 -20.74 3.63 34.95
CA ASP A 125 -19.52 3.73 34.07
C ASP A 125 -19.52 4.96 33.21
N PHE A 126 -20.60 5.74 33.14
CA PHE A 126 -20.65 6.96 32.35
C PHE A 126 -19.60 8.00 32.81
N SER A 127 -19.30 8.03 34.12
CA SER A 127 -18.24 8.89 34.66
C SER A 127 -16.85 8.46 34.22
N GLU A 128 -16.63 7.16 34.01
CA GLU A 128 -15.37 6.60 33.51
C GLU A 128 -15.21 6.88 32.01
N THR A 129 -16.26 6.71 31.22
CA THR A 129 -16.31 7.07 29.78
C THR A 129 -16.01 8.56 29.58
N VAL A 130 -16.62 9.42 30.38
CA VAL A 130 -16.36 10.86 30.35
C VAL A 130 -14.91 11.17 30.77
N SER A 131 -14.38 10.46 31.77
CA SER A 131 -12.99 10.64 32.21
C SER A 131 -11.99 10.17 31.16
N ARG A 132 -12.25 9.05 30.46
CA ARG A 132 -11.45 8.58 29.32
C ARG A 132 -11.55 9.55 28.13
N GLY A 133 -12.75 10.02 27.80
CA GLY A 133 -12.96 11.04 26.76
C GLY A 133 -12.24 12.35 27.07
N SER A 134 -12.21 12.77 28.34
CA SER A 134 -11.47 13.96 28.78
C SER A 134 -9.96 13.74 28.89
N ALA A 135 -9.51 12.50 28.96
CA ALA A 135 -8.09 12.09 29.02
C ALA A 135 -7.47 11.86 27.63
N ILE A 136 -8.21 12.11 26.53
CA ILE A 136 -7.66 12.01 25.18
C ILE A 136 -6.46 12.92 25.08
N SER A 137 -5.29 12.31 24.93
CA SER A 137 -4.03 13.04 24.82
C SER A 137 -3.94 13.79 23.49
N GLN A 138 -3.45 15.02 23.53
CA GLN A 138 -3.13 15.75 22.29
C GLN A 138 -2.18 14.97 21.37
N ALA A 139 -1.34 14.09 21.94
CA ALA A 139 -0.48 13.21 21.18
C ALA A 139 -1.28 12.17 20.37
N GLN A 140 -2.33 11.58 20.94
CA GLN A 140 -3.22 10.64 20.24
C GLN A 140 -4.00 11.31 19.11
N ILE A 141 -4.52 12.53 19.36
CA ILE A 141 -5.19 13.33 18.34
C ILE A 141 -4.22 13.64 17.19
N LEU A 142 -3.00 14.00 17.50
CA LEU A 142 -1.99 14.30 16.50
C LEU A 142 -1.63 13.05 15.66
N GLU A 143 -1.40 11.92 16.31
CA GLU A 143 -1.07 10.65 15.64
C GLU A 143 -2.20 10.19 14.69
N GLU A 144 -3.46 10.23 15.17
CA GLU A 144 -4.61 9.90 14.34
C GLU A 144 -4.79 10.92 13.19
N SER A 145 -4.59 12.21 13.45
CA SER A 145 -4.63 13.26 12.43
C SER A 145 -3.56 13.06 11.36
N GLN A 146 -2.36 12.66 11.74
CA GLN A 146 -1.27 12.33 10.82
C GLN A 146 -1.61 11.10 9.97
N THR A 147 -2.25 10.11 10.58
CA THR A 147 -2.70 8.89 9.89
C THR A 147 -3.79 9.22 8.87
N LEU A 148 -4.76 10.05 9.23
CA LEU A 148 -5.82 10.54 8.34
C LEU A 148 -5.25 11.38 7.20
N ALA A 149 -4.31 12.28 7.48
CA ALA A 149 -3.63 13.09 6.47
C ALA A 149 -2.87 12.21 5.48
N ALA A 150 -2.11 11.22 5.96
CA ALA A 150 -1.41 10.25 5.11
C ALA A 150 -2.38 9.43 4.24
N LYS A 151 -3.49 8.95 4.83
CA LYS A 151 -4.54 8.20 4.14
C LYS A 151 -5.24 9.06 3.07
N SER A 152 -5.56 10.32 3.39
CA SER A 152 -6.18 11.26 2.45
C SER A 152 -5.28 11.62 1.27
N ALA A 153 -3.96 11.69 1.48
CA ALA A 153 -2.97 11.95 0.44
C ALA A 153 -2.61 10.70 -0.37
N SER A 154 -3.08 9.53 0.02
CA SER A 154 -2.76 8.26 -0.66
C SER A 154 -3.52 8.10 -1.98
N GLY A 155 -2.95 7.30 -2.88
CA GLY A 155 -3.52 7.04 -4.20
C GLY A 155 -3.44 8.23 -5.16
N VAL A 156 -4.01 8.07 -6.35
CA VAL A 156 -3.92 9.06 -7.43
C VAL A 156 -4.65 10.35 -7.07
N LEU A 157 -5.89 10.22 -6.58
CA LEU A 157 -6.72 11.39 -6.24
C LEU A 157 -6.14 12.16 -5.04
N GLY A 158 -5.64 11.43 -4.04
CA GLY A 158 -4.98 12.03 -2.88
C GLY A 158 -3.72 12.79 -3.30
N ALA A 159 -2.87 12.17 -4.11
CA ALA A 159 -1.64 12.81 -4.60
C ALA A 159 -1.92 14.09 -5.40
N ILE A 160 -2.93 14.08 -6.29
CA ILE A 160 -3.31 15.27 -7.06
C ILE A 160 -3.86 16.37 -6.15
N ARG A 161 -4.70 16.01 -5.15
CA ARG A 161 -5.28 16.98 -4.22
C ARG A 161 -4.22 17.72 -3.42
N VAL A 162 -3.19 17.02 -2.98
CA VAL A 162 -2.14 17.56 -2.11
C VAL A 162 -0.98 18.16 -2.91
N LEU A 163 -0.95 17.96 -4.22
CA LEU A 163 0.11 18.48 -5.09
C LEU A 163 0.37 19.99 -4.97
N PRO A 164 -0.65 20.88 -4.86
CA PRO A 164 -0.39 22.30 -4.65
C PRO A 164 0.39 22.60 -3.36
N SER A 165 0.07 21.91 -2.26
CA SER A 165 0.80 22.03 -0.99
C SER A 165 2.21 21.48 -1.11
N ALA A 166 2.38 20.37 -1.83
CA ALA A 166 3.69 19.78 -2.08
C ALA A 166 4.60 20.70 -2.90
N LEU A 167 4.06 21.43 -3.88
CA LEU A 167 4.83 22.40 -4.67
C LEU A 167 5.25 23.64 -3.88
N GLN A 168 4.52 23.99 -2.82
CA GLN A 168 4.88 25.08 -1.93
C GLN A 168 5.93 24.66 -0.88
N ASN A 169 5.95 23.38 -0.52
CA ASN A 169 6.79 22.81 0.54
C ASN A 169 7.80 21.79 -0.02
N ILE A 170 8.53 22.14 -1.08
CA ILE A 170 9.51 21.24 -1.70
C ILE A 170 10.73 21.06 -0.80
N SER A 171 11.07 19.82 -0.49
CA SER A 171 12.36 19.47 0.11
C SER A 171 13.43 19.37 -0.99
N TRP A 172 14.20 20.44 -1.14
CA TRP A 172 15.25 20.51 -2.17
C TRP A 172 16.28 19.38 -2.07
N ILE A 173 16.56 18.91 -0.87
CA ILE A 173 17.51 17.83 -0.62
C ILE A 173 16.98 16.52 -1.22
N GLU A 174 15.74 16.15 -0.89
CA GLU A 174 15.11 14.93 -1.40
C GLU A 174 14.86 15.01 -2.92
N PHE A 175 14.48 16.20 -3.41
CA PHE A 175 14.35 16.45 -4.84
C PHE A 175 15.67 16.25 -5.59
N LEU A 176 16.80 16.76 -5.07
CA LEU A 176 18.12 16.58 -5.65
C LEU A 176 18.57 15.11 -5.61
N LEU A 177 18.27 14.38 -4.53
CA LEU A 177 18.53 12.94 -4.46
C LEU A 177 17.73 12.17 -5.52
N ALA A 178 16.45 12.50 -5.70
CA ALA A 178 15.62 11.90 -6.74
C ALA A 178 16.15 12.24 -8.15
N LEU A 179 16.50 13.48 -8.40
CA LEU A 179 17.08 13.92 -9.68
C LEU A 179 18.42 13.22 -9.96
N GLY A 180 19.30 13.13 -8.96
CA GLY A 180 20.56 12.39 -9.04
C GLY A 180 20.34 10.91 -9.38
N THR A 181 19.36 10.27 -8.76
CA THR A 181 18.97 8.89 -9.06
C THR A 181 18.57 8.74 -10.55
N ILE A 182 17.73 9.64 -11.05
CA ILE A 182 17.30 9.64 -12.46
C ILE A 182 18.50 9.82 -13.39
N ILE A 183 19.38 10.78 -13.11
CA ILE A 183 20.59 11.04 -13.90
C ILE A 183 21.48 9.80 -13.97
N ILE A 184 21.70 9.12 -12.84
CA ILE A 184 22.51 7.90 -12.81
C ILE A 184 21.84 6.78 -13.62
N ILE A 185 20.53 6.55 -13.47
CA ILE A 185 19.82 5.50 -14.20
C ILE A 185 19.97 5.68 -15.71
N TYR A 186 19.75 6.89 -16.22
CA TYR A 186 19.82 7.16 -17.65
C TYR A 186 21.27 7.32 -18.16
N GLY A 187 22.15 7.95 -17.36
CA GLY A 187 23.54 8.18 -17.72
C GLY A 187 24.37 6.90 -17.70
N PHE A 188 24.24 6.07 -16.65
CA PHE A 188 25.01 4.84 -16.50
C PHE A 188 24.69 3.81 -17.58
N LYS A 189 23.46 3.79 -18.07
CA LYS A 189 23.06 2.91 -19.17
C LYS A 189 23.82 3.18 -20.47
N ARG A 190 24.38 4.41 -20.65
CA ARG A 190 25.22 4.75 -21.80
C ARG A 190 26.67 4.28 -21.62
N ILE A 191 27.11 4.03 -20.39
CA ILE A 191 28.49 3.61 -20.08
C ILE A 191 28.60 2.09 -20.18
N THR A 192 27.67 1.37 -19.56
CA THR A 192 27.65 -0.10 -19.59
C THR A 192 26.24 -0.66 -19.39
N THR A 193 26.00 -1.81 -20.01
CA THR A 193 24.78 -2.60 -19.85
C THR A 193 25.00 -3.87 -19.03
N ALA A 194 26.27 -4.14 -18.61
CA ALA A 194 26.62 -5.33 -17.84
C ALA A 194 26.03 -5.33 -16.42
N VAL A 195 25.88 -4.13 -15.84
CA VAL A 195 25.28 -3.97 -14.50
C VAL A 195 23.99 -3.18 -14.63
N PRO A 196 22.87 -3.60 -13.99
CA PRO A 196 21.64 -2.84 -14.00
C PRO A 196 21.84 -1.43 -13.43
N SER A 197 21.56 -0.40 -14.22
CA SER A 197 21.76 1.00 -13.84
C SER A 197 20.96 1.39 -12.58
N THR A 198 19.82 0.75 -12.35
CA THR A 198 19.00 0.93 -11.16
C THR A 198 19.72 0.48 -9.87
N LEU A 199 20.48 -0.62 -9.90
CA LEU A 199 21.29 -1.07 -8.77
C LEU A 199 22.43 -0.09 -8.48
N VAL A 200 23.09 0.40 -9.51
CA VAL A 200 24.15 1.40 -9.36
C VAL A 200 23.59 2.69 -8.76
N ALA A 201 22.46 3.17 -9.28
CA ALA A 201 21.79 4.34 -8.73
C ALA A 201 21.41 4.17 -7.25
N LEU A 202 20.86 3.01 -6.88
CA LEU A 202 20.52 2.69 -5.51
C LEU A 202 21.75 2.75 -4.59
N VAL A 203 22.83 2.06 -4.94
CA VAL A 203 24.04 2.01 -4.11
C VAL A 203 24.70 3.37 -3.98
N VAL A 204 24.86 4.09 -5.12
CA VAL A 204 25.52 5.39 -5.13
C VAL A 204 24.69 6.44 -4.38
N MET A 205 23.40 6.54 -4.66
CA MET A 205 22.55 7.56 -4.02
C MET A 205 22.27 7.27 -2.56
N THR A 206 22.19 5.99 -2.15
CA THR A 206 22.14 5.62 -0.73
C THR A 206 23.43 6.01 -0.03
N GLY A 207 24.60 5.75 -0.65
CA GLY A 207 25.88 6.19 -0.11
C GLY A 207 25.97 7.71 0.04
N VAL A 208 25.53 8.46 -0.97
CA VAL A 208 25.47 9.93 -0.92
C VAL A 208 24.52 10.40 0.18
N ALA A 209 23.34 9.79 0.31
CA ALA A 209 22.38 10.14 1.34
C ALA A 209 22.95 9.93 2.76
N ILE A 210 23.58 8.77 3.02
CA ILE A 210 24.15 8.46 4.34
C ILE A 210 25.34 9.37 4.68
N LEU A 211 26.18 9.72 3.71
CA LEU A 211 27.39 10.47 3.96
C LEU A 211 27.18 11.99 4.02
N PHE A 212 26.25 12.52 3.24
CA PHE A 212 26.11 13.97 3.02
C PHE A 212 24.76 14.54 3.47
N VAL A 213 23.78 13.70 3.83
CA VAL A 213 22.44 14.17 4.27
C VAL A 213 22.18 13.75 5.71
N PRO A 214 22.44 14.64 6.70
CA PRO A 214 22.24 14.31 8.13
C PRO A 214 20.79 13.99 8.47
N SER A 215 19.84 14.54 7.71
CA SER A 215 18.39 14.32 7.88
C SER A 215 17.84 13.18 7.00
N TYR A 216 18.72 12.31 6.46
CA TYR A 216 18.30 11.17 5.67
C TYR A 216 17.36 10.27 6.46
N ARG A 217 16.24 9.90 5.84
CA ARG A 217 15.21 9.06 6.43
C ARG A 217 15.35 7.62 5.92
N PRO A 218 15.99 6.74 6.68
CA PRO A 218 16.04 5.33 6.32
C PRO A 218 14.66 4.68 6.53
N ILE A 219 14.42 3.57 5.83
CA ILE A 219 13.27 2.72 6.12
C ILE A 219 13.54 2.03 7.47
N THR A 220 12.85 2.49 8.52
CA THR A 220 13.08 2.05 9.90
C THR A 220 12.24 0.83 10.30
N ALA A 221 11.13 0.58 9.64
CA ALA A 221 10.16 -0.44 10.00
C ALA A 221 10.32 -1.76 9.21
N ILE A 222 11.56 -2.18 8.96
CA ILE A 222 11.80 -3.51 8.37
C ILE A 222 11.84 -4.53 9.50
N PRO A 223 10.88 -5.48 9.58
CA PRO A 223 10.92 -6.55 10.56
C PRO A 223 12.22 -7.35 10.44
N GLN A 224 12.93 -7.49 11.54
CA GLN A 224 14.18 -8.26 11.55
C GLN A 224 13.88 -9.76 11.68
N GLY A 225 14.56 -10.59 10.90
CA GLY A 225 14.45 -12.04 10.93
C GLY A 225 13.54 -12.64 9.86
N PHE A 226 13.49 -13.95 9.82
CA PHE A 226 12.59 -14.67 8.93
C PHE A 226 11.15 -14.61 9.47
N PRO A 227 10.15 -14.41 8.62
CA PRO A 227 8.76 -14.43 9.05
C PRO A 227 8.42 -15.83 9.60
N VAL A 228 8.05 -15.86 10.87
CA VAL A 228 7.59 -17.10 11.51
C VAL A 228 6.09 -17.25 11.20
N PRO A 229 5.66 -18.38 10.58
CA PRO A 229 4.26 -18.63 10.32
C PRO A 229 3.48 -18.74 11.64
N LYS A 230 2.56 -17.83 11.90
CA LYS A 230 1.65 -17.87 13.04
C LYS A 230 0.42 -18.69 12.68
N TRP A 231 0.52 -20.02 12.82
CA TRP A 231 -0.58 -20.95 12.50
C TRP A 231 -1.79 -20.79 13.42
N GLU A 232 -1.58 -20.27 14.61
CA GLU A 232 -2.63 -19.99 15.62
C GLU A 232 -3.72 -19.05 15.07
N ILE A 233 -3.35 -18.13 14.17
CA ILE A 233 -4.31 -17.21 13.52
C ILE A 233 -5.42 -17.96 12.77
N PHE A 234 -5.14 -19.18 12.27
CA PHE A 234 -6.09 -19.97 11.52
C PHE A 234 -6.97 -20.86 12.36
N THR A 235 -6.63 -21.09 13.64
CA THR A 235 -7.42 -21.95 14.54
C THR A 235 -8.79 -21.36 14.87
N GLU A 236 -8.91 -20.04 14.87
CA GLU A 236 -10.16 -19.33 15.12
C GLU A 236 -10.96 -19.06 13.84
N LEU A 237 -10.41 -19.41 12.69
CA LEU A 237 -10.98 -19.09 11.39
C LEU A 237 -12.08 -20.08 11.01
N ARG A 238 -13.33 -19.67 11.15
CA ARG A 238 -14.46 -20.46 10.65
C ARG A 238 -14.60 -20.25 9.15
N LEU A 239 -14.54 -21.31 8.36
CA LEU A 239 -14.69 -21.27 6.90
C LEU A 239 -15.97 -20.54 6.45
N ALA A 240 -17.04 -20.62 7.27
CA ALA A 240 -18.28 -19.90 7.01
C ALA A 240 -18.09 -18.37 6.93
N LYS A 241 -17.12 -17.82 7.67
CA LYS A 241 -16.79 -16.37 7.62
C LYS A 241 -16.10 -15.96 6.32
N LEU A 242 -15.57 -16.90 5.53
CA LEU A 242 -14.92 -16.63 4.26
C LEU A 242 -15.88 -16.58 3.07
N VAL A 243 -17.05 -17.16 3.19
CA VAL A 243 -18.04 -17.23 2.10
C VAL A 243 -18.35 -15.87 1.47
N PRO A 244 -18.59 -14.79 2.25
CA PRO A 244 -18.82 -13.45 1.69
C PRO A 244 -17.65 -12.90 0.88
N TYR A 245 -16.42 -13.36 1.15
CA TYR A 245 -15.19 -12.84 0.55
C TYR A 245 -14.64 -13.70 -0.60
N VAL A 246 -15.33 -14.79 -0.96
CA VAL A 246 -14.91 -15.67 -2.06
C VAL A 246 -14.83 -14.91 -3.38
N PHE A 247 -15.79 -14.00 -3.63
CA PHE A 247 -15.77 -13.17 -4.84
C PHE A 247 -14.61 -12.17 -4.84
N THR A 248 -14.29 -11.60 -3.70
CA THR A 248 -13.13 -10.72 -3.50
C THR A 248 -11.81 -11.47 -3.75
N ALA A 249 -11.69 -12.69 -3.22
CA ALA A 249 -10.54 -13.55 -3.46
C ALA A 249 -10.40 -13.93 -4.94
N LEU A 250 -11.51 -14.23 -5.62
CA LEU A 250 -11.52 -14.50 -7.05
C LEU A 250 -11.08 -13.29 -7.87
N THR A 251 -11.54 -12.10 -7.51
CA THR A 251 -11.13 -10.85 -8.18
C THR A 251 -9.63 -10.63 -8.04
N LEU A 252 -9.06 -10.84 -6.85
CA LEU A 252 -7.62 -10.79 -6.64
C LEU A 252 -6.87 -11.84 -7.46
N ALA A 253 -7.36 -13.06 -7.50
CA ALA A 253 -6.75 -14.15 -8.26
C ALA A 253 -6.72 -13.86 -9.76
N LEU A 254 -7.83 -13.36 -10.30
CA LEU A 254 -7.93 -12.98 -11.71
C LEU A 254 -7.03 -11.80 -12.04
N LEU A 255 -7.02 -10.76 -11.17
CA LEU A 255 -6.15 -9.61 -11.36
C LEU A 255 -4.67 -10.01 -11.35
N GLY A 256 -4.25 -10.83 -10.38
CA GLY A 256 -2.88 -11.32 -10.29
C GLY A 256 -2.49 -12.22 -11.48
N ALA A 257 -3.41 -13.07 -11.95
CA ALA A 257 -3.19 -13.88 -13.14
C ALA A 257 -3.02 -13.02 -14.39
N ILE A 258 -3.90 -12.04 -14.59
CA ILE A 258 -3.82 -11.11 -15.73
C ILE A 258 -2.51 -10.34 -15.70
N ASP A 259 -2.13 -9.77 -14.56
CA ASP A 259 -0.93 -8.97 -14.42
C ASP A 259 0.36 -9.78 -14.69
N SER A 260 0.46 -10.99 -14.12
CA SER A 260 1.59 -11.90 -14.38
C SER A 260 1.69 -12.31 -15.85
N LEU A 261 0.56 -12.60 -16.48
CA LEU A 261 0.53 -13.01 -17.88
C LEU A 261 0.79 -11.85 -18.85
N LEU A 262 0.30 -10.63 -18.53
CA LEU A 262 0.62 -9.43 -19.30
C LEU A 262 2.12 -9.11 -19.22
N THR A 263 2.72 -9.24 -18.05
CA THR A 263 4.17 -9.07 -17.87
C THR A 263 4.94 -10.09 -18.71
N SER A 264 4.46 -11.34 -18.78
CA SER A 264 5.08 -12.38 -19.62
C SER A 264 4.98 -12.06 -21.12
N VAL A 265 3.84 -11.52 -21.56
CA VAL A 265 3.66 -11.08 -22.97
C VAL A 265 4.61 -9.92 -23.31
N VAL A 266 4.79 -8.97 -22.39
CA VAL A 266 5.76 -7.87 -22.59
C VAL A 266 7.18 -8.42 -22.66
N ALA A 267 7.55 -9.34 -21.76
CA ALA A 267 8.85 -9.99 -21.79
C ALA A 267 9.11 -10.74 -23.09
N ASP A 268 8.13 -11.49 -23.62
CA ASP A 268 8.21 -12.16 -24.91
C ASP A 268 8.47 -11.21 -26.06
N ASN A 269 7.77 -10.07 -26.07
CA ASN A 269 7.96 -9.05 -27.09
C ASN A 269 9.37 -8.42 -27.04
N MET A 270 9.93 -8.27 -25.84
CA MET A 270 11.27 -7.72 -25.66
C MET A 270 12.37 -8.71 -26.01
N THR A 271 12.20 -9.98 -25.66
CA THR A 271 13.20 -11.04 -25.84
C THR A 271 13.03 -11.82 -27.14
N LYS A 272 11.94 -11.57 -27.89
CA LYS A 272 11.53 -12.34 -29.09
C LYS A 272 11.41 -13.84 -28.81
N THR A 273 11.10 -14.22 -27.61
CA THR A 273 10.85 -15.59 -27.18
C THR A 273 9.36 -15.82 -26.97
N ARG A 274 8.94 -17.06 -26.82
CA ARG A 274 7.56 -17.41 -26.44
C ARG A 274 7.56 -18.14 -25.11
N HIS A 275 6.88 -17.58 -24.12
CA HIS A 275 6.64 -18.28 -22.87
C HIS A 275 5.55 -19.36 -23.03
N LYS A 276 5.55 -20.35 -22.15
CA LYS A 276 4.46 -21.32 -22.02
C LYS A 276 3.52 -20.82 -20.91
N PRO A 277 2.30 -20.37 -21.25
CA PRO A 277 1.34 -19.87 -20.24
C PRO A 277 0.80 -20.99 -19.37
#